data_34fbd315d567f2f8aa99574a469bb87f
#
_entry.id   34fbd315d567f2f8aa99574a469bb87f
#
_cell.length_a   1.000
_cell.length_b   1.000
_cell.length_c   1.000
_cell.angle_alpha   90.00
_cell.angle_beta   90.00
_cell.angle_gamma   90.00
#
_symmetry.space_group_name_H-M   'P 1'
#
loop_
_entity.id
_entity.type
_entity.pdbx_description
1 polymer ?
#
loop_
_entity_poly.entity_id
_entity_poly.type
_entity_poly.pdbx_seq_one_letter_code
_entity_poly.pdbx_strand_id
1 'polypeptide(L)'
;MLVQGALLVASGHGINGDSPYPRWIALIKVGFSQFVVALSMAVAPFISVKEPAPVTRVSRRVLPLMMGLSLVAPVGLVLPQRSVVAAAQVSASAGLSAQSFVAAAVAKSGPAVVTLETQRTVRTAGGSGLPDGLLMDPFFQRFFGLRGSAAPRARVERGQGSGVIFDDQGLVLTNAHVVENTDRVMVGLPDGRRVSGQVVGQDSVTDLAVVKLQGGDLWPTAPLGDSDRLRVGDWAIAVGNPFGLENTVTLGIVSNLNRNVSQLGIQGKRLDLIQTDAAINPGNSGGPLLNSVGEVVGINTLVRSGPGAGLGFAIPINRARTIASQLVNQGRASHPMVGIGLSTIPASKPGGTVPPGAVVRSVMPGGPGALAGLQINDVIVSVAGQPVRNPAEVVTAIDRSGVGQPLVLSVQRQGRQLPVTVRPVEMSALKMP
;
A
#
# COMPACT_ATOMS: atom_id res chain seq x y z
N MET A 1 48.66 30.32 13.79
CA MET A 1 49.33 29.85 15.04
C MET A 1 48.82 28.46 15.35
N LEU A 2 49.71 27.49 15.09
CA LEU A 2 49.99 26.25 15.82
C LEU A 2 48.78 25.41 16.32
N VAL A 3 48.54 24.30 15.66
CA VAL A 3 48.06 23.07 16.29
C VAL A 3 49.08 21.97 15.98
N GLN A 4 49.87 21.65 16.95
CA GLN A 4 50.71 20.45 17.03
C GLN A 4 49.77 19.26 17.36
N GLY A 5 49.75 18.18 16.62
CA GLY A 5 50.51 16.98 16.82
C GLY A 5 49.93 16.09 17.94
N ALA A 6 49.19 15.06 17.52
CA ALA A 6 49.12 13.82 18.28
C ALA A 6 49.30 12.64 17.31
N LEU A 7 50.55 12.18 17.25
CA LEU A 7 50.98 10.94 16.63
C LEU A 7 50.76 9.84 17.67
N LEU A 8 49.81 8.95 17.49
CA LEU A 8 49.73 7.72 18.27
C LEU A 8 50.17 6.55 17.39
N VAL A 9 51.35 6.05 17.73
CA VAL A 9 51.93 4.82 17.20
C VAL A 9 51.14 3.65 17.77
N ALA A 10 50.45 2.90 16.94
CA ALA A 10 49.96 1.58 17.28
C ALA A 10 50.88 0.55 16.64
N SER A 11 51.66 -0.10 17.47
CA SER A 11 52.53 -1.23 17.18
C SER A 11 51.73 -2.48 16.83
N GLY A 12 52.11 -3.09 15.73
CA GLY A 12 52.15 -4.46 15.31
C GLY A 12 51.09 -5.46 15.79
N HIS A 13 50.28 -5.95 14.86
CA HIS A 13 50.05 -7.38 14.70
C HIS A 13 49.66 -7.62 13.22
N GLY A 14 50.37 -8.55 12.61
CA GLY A 14 50.21 -8.89 11.22
C GLY A 14 48.84 -9.50 10.89
N ILE A 15 48.28 -9.05 9.80
CA ILE A 15 47.15 -9.72 9.12
C ILE A 15 47.58 -9.98 7.68
N ASN A 16 47.96 -11.24 7.43
CA ASN A 16 47.99 -11.80 6.09
C ASN A 16 46.55 -12.11 5.68
N GLY A 17 46.13 -11.66 4.50
CA GLY A 17 44.86 -12.06 3.92
C GLY A 17 44.46 -11.12 2.78
N ASP A 18 44.50 -11.61 1.57
CA ASP A 18 44.13 -10.93 0.33
C ASP A 18 42.68 -10.43 0.38
N SER A 19 42.49 -9.12 0.29
CA SER A 19 41.20 -8.48 0.13
C SER A 19 41.06 -7.90 -1.28
N PRO A 20 39.96 -8.19 -2.00
CA PRO A 20 39.79 -7.79 -3.39
C PRO A 20 39.29 -6.35 -3.58
N TYR A 21 39.32 -5.49 -2.58
CA TYR A 21 38.81 -4.12 -2.68
C TYR A 21 39.92 -3.07 -2.69
N PRO A 22 39.90 -2.08 -3.60
CA PRO A 22 40.92 -1.04 -3.68
C PRO A 22 40.89 -0.06 -2.49
N ARG A 23 42.09 0.29 -2.01
CA ARG A 23 42.39 1.07 -0.79
C ARG A 23 41.74 2.48 -0.70
N TRP A 24 41.11 3.00 -1.72
CA TRP A 24 40.49 4.33 -1.68
C TRP A 24 39.09 4.37 -1.06
N ILE A 25 38.42 3.23 -0.85
CA ILE A 25 37.09 3.17 -0.20
C ILE A 25 37.17 3.48 1.30
N ALA A 26 38.29 3.26 1.95
CA ALA A 26 38.48 3.57 3.39
C ALA A 26 38.58 5.08 3.68
N LEU A 27 38.99 5.90 2.71
CA LEU A 27 39.16 7.34 2.86
C LEU A 27 37.85 8.14 2.73
N ILE A 28 36.81 7.57 2.10
CA ILE A 28 35.52 8.24 1.88
C ILE A 28 34.67 8.21 3.16
N LYS A 29 34.84 7.21 4.04
CA LYS A 29 34.04 7.11 5.29
C LYS A 29 34.45 8.09 6.38
N VAL A 30 35.69 8.58 6.40
CA VAL A 30 36.17 9.54 7.40
C VAL A 30 35.85 10.99 7.00
N GLY A 31 35.78 11.27 5.67
CA GLY A 31 35.46 12.61 5.18
C GLY A 31 33.99 13.03 5.32
N PHE A 32 33.07 12.07 5.34
CA PHE A 32 31.62 12.38 5.38
C PHE A 32 31.11 12.74 6.78
N SER A 33 31.74 12.23 7.85
CA SER A 33 31.35 12.53 9.22
C SER A 33 31.77 13.93 9.68
N GLN A 34 32.85 14.49 9.12
CA GLN A 34 33.30 15.85 9.47
C GLN A 34 32.60 16.95 8.63
N PHE A 35 32.07 16.60 7.47
CA PHE A 35 31.34 17.57 6.63
C PHE A 35 29.94 17.91 7.16
N VAL A 36 29.30 16.97 7.83
CA VAL A 36 27.97 17.18 8.44
C VAL A 36 28.03 18.05 9.69
N VAL A 37 29.12 17.97 10.47
CA VAL A 37 29.31 18.81 11.69
C VAL A 37 29.72 20.24 11.31
N ALA A 38 30.47 20.45 10.24
CA ALA A 38 30.87 21.79 9.78
C ALA A 38 29.71 22.57 9.12
N LEU A 39 28.76 21.88 8.50
CA LEU A 39 27.59 22.52 7.86
C LEU A 39 26.52 22.94 8.88
N SER A 40 26.47 22.31 10.05
CA SER A 40 25.54 22.66 11.13
C SER A 40 25.94 23.92 11.91
N MET A 41 27.20 24.35 11.82
CA MET A 41 27.70 25.58 12.51
C MET A 41 27.74 26.82 11.61
N ALA A 42 27.52 26.70 10.32
CA ALA A 42 27.63 27.81 9.36
C ALA A 42 26.29 28.46 8.97
N VAL A 43 25.16 27.95 9.41
CA VAL A 43 23.81 28.44 8.99
C VAL A 43 23.06 29.22 10.08
N ALA A 44 23.66 29.48 11.22
CA ALA A 44 22.99 30.06 12.38
C ALA A 44 23.28 31.55 12.71
N PRO A 45 23.52 32.48 11.76
CA PRO A 45 23.24 33.87 12.11
C PRO A 45 22.63 34.76 10.99
N PHE A 46 21.55 34.31 10.32
CA PHE A 46 20.86 35.20 9.36
C PHE A 46 19.33 35.05 9.37
N ILE A 47 18.73 34.98 10.54
CA ILE A 47 17.29 35.25 10.68
C ILE A 47 17.12 36.35 11.72
N SER A 48 17.15 37.63 11.26
CA SER A 48 16.72 38.76 12.04
C SER A 48 15.20 38.83 11.99
N VAL A 49 14.56 38.48 13.10
CA VAL A 49 13.12 38.69 13.29
C VAL A 49 12.92 40.15 13.63
N LYS A 50 12.25 40.88 12.73
CA LYS A 50 11.86 42.26 12.90
C LYS A 50 10.64 42.34 13.81
N GLU A 51 10.78 42.89 15.01
CA GLU A 51 9.67 43.16 15.93
C GLU A 51 8.67 44.14 15.32
N PRO A 52 7.37 43.98 15.56
CA PRO A 52 6.37 44.95 15.14
C PRO A 52 6.39 46.18 16.04
N ALA A 53 6.32 47.37 15.42
CA ALA A 53 6.32 48.68 16.03
C ALA A 53 5.11 48.86 16.98
N PRO A 54 5.25 49.70 18.05
CA PRO A 54 4.20 49.94 19.03
C PRO A 54 3.10 50.84 18.49
N VAL A 55 1.85 50.42 18.76
CA VAL A 55 0.64 51.17 18.43
C VAL A 55 0.57 52.46 19.28
N THR A 56 0.60 53.62 18.63
CA THR A 56 0.43 54.92 19.24
C THR A 56 -0.99 55.13 19.77
N ARG A 57 -1.09 55.48 21.05
CA ARG A 57 -2.32 55.94 21.73
C ARG A 57 -2.83 57.22 21.12
N VAL A 58 -4.07 57.22 20.63
CA VAL A 58 -4.80 58.44 20.30
C VAL A 58 -5.44 59.00 21.55
N SER A 59 -5.01 60.22 21.93
CA SER A 59 -5.48 60.98 23.05
C SER A 59 -6.90 61.52 22.80
N ARG A 60 -7.81 61.29 23.71
CA ARG A 60 -9.11 61.96 23.81
C ARG A 60 -8.89 63.39 24.30
N ARG A 61 -9.24 64.37 23.52
CA ARG A 61 -9.48 65.77 24.00
C ARG A 61 -11.00 65.97 24.08
N VAL A 62 -11.47 66.21 25.29
CA VAL A 62 -12.77 66.71 25.67
C VAL A 62 -12.74 68.22 25.57
N LEU A 63 -13.73 68.84 24.96
CA LEU A 63 -14.03 70.25 25.18
C LEU A 63 -15.56 70.45 25.22
N PRO A 64 -16.07 71.19 26.23
CA PRO A 64 -17.49 71.42 26.43
C PRO A 64 -17.94 72.83 25.89
N LEU A 65 -19.23 73.02 25.91
CA LEU A 65 -20.03 74.29 25.92
C LEU A 65 -20.98 74.36 24.71
N MET A 66 -22.28 74.51 24.82
CA MET A 66 -23.04 75.58 25.39
C MET A 66 -24.55 75.23 25.37
N MET A 67 -25.23 75.76 26.31
CA MET A 67 -26.70 75.74 26.48
C MET A 67 -27.44 76.43 25.32
N GLY A 68 -28.62 75.87 25.01
CA GLY A 68 -29.66 76.58 24.22
C GLY A 68 -31.01 75.92 24.51
N LEU A 69 -31.78 76.58 25.36
CA LEU A 69 -33.14 76.26 25.77
C LEU A 69 -34.12 76.66 24.67
N SER A 70 -35.02 75.73 24.20
CA SER A 70 -36.29 76.16 23.58
C SER A 70 -37.30 74.99 23.66
N LEU A 71 -38.42 75.29 24.29
CA LEU A 71 -39.66 74.60 24.32
C LEU A 71 -40.21 74.36 22.93
N VAL A 72 -40.92 73.23 22.66
CA VAL A 72 -42.27 73.15 22.06
C VAL A 72 -42.64 71.65 21.80
N ALA A 73 -43.72 71.24 22.42
CA ALA A 73 -44.82 70.32 22.07
C ALA A 73 -44.58 68.90 21.56
N PRO A 74 -45.42 67.95 21.94
CA PRO A 74 -45.24 66.50 21.69
C PRO A 74 -45.81 66.10 20.32
N VAL A 75 -44.95 65.69 19.45
CA VAL A 75 -45.33 64.94 18.23
C VAL A 75 -44.93 63.48 18.49
N GLY A 76 -45.91 62.62 18.30
CA GLY A 76 -45.78 61.20 18.54
C GLY A 76 -44.54 60.54 17.85
N LEU A 77 -43.58 60.14 18.65
CA LEU A 77 -42.39 59.46 18.20
C LEU A 77 -42.73 57.97 18.02
N VAL A 78 -43.03 57.59 16.79
CA VAL A 78 -42.98 56.20 16.35
C VAL A 78 -41.49 55.78 16.37
N LEU A 79 -41.09 55.11 17.44
CA LEU A 79 -39.78 54.48 17.51
C LEU A 79 -39.69 53.36 16.47
N PRO A 80 -38.72 53.40 15.55
CA PRO A 80 -38.47 52.22 14.75
C PRO A 80 -38.05 51.08 15.69
N GLN A 81 -38.80 50.02 15.64
CA GLN A 81 -38.40 48.75 16.24
C GLN A 81 -37.03 48.38 15.65
N ARG A 82 -35.98 48.57 16.44
CA ARG A 82 -34.69 47.93 16.16
C ARG A 82 -34.98 46.41 16.14
N SER A 83 -35.04 45.87 14.94
CA SER A 83 -34.89 44.42 14.75
C SER A 83 -33.61 44.03 15.47
N VAL A 84 -33.77 43.42 16.63
CA VAL A 84 -32.69 42.67 17.27
C VAL A 84 -32.45 41.57 16.31
N VAL A 85 -31.43 41.72 15.44
CA VAL A 85 -30.81 40.63 14.73
C VAL A 85 -30.32 39.75 15.85
N ALA A 86 -31.12 38.70 16.16
CA ALA A 86 -30.68 37.60 16.98
C ALA A 86 -29.42 37.11 16.29
N ALA A 87 -28.24 37.51 16.82
CA ALA A 87 -27.01 36.84 16.49
C ALA A 87 -27.30 35.37 16.82
N ALA A 88 -27.55 34.60 15.75
CA ALA A 88 -27.55 33.15 15.86
C ALA A 88 -26.19 32.83 16.47
N GLN A 89 -26.19 32.56 17.75
CA GLN A 89 -25.10 31.87 18.39
C GLN A 89 -25.03 30.54 17.63
N VAL A 90 -24.20 30.51 16.61
CA VAL A 90 -23.67 29.27 16.08
C VAL A 90 -22.99 28.65 17.29
N SER A 91 -23.75 27.81 17.96
CA SER A 91 -23.21 26.91 18.97
C SER A 91 -22.13 26.13 18.28
N ALA A 92 -20.90 26.61 18.39
CA ALA A 92 -19.69 25.88 18.05
C ALA A 92 -19.49 24.76 19.07
N SER A 93 -20.53 23.96 19.26
CA SER A 93 -20.44 22.62 19.84
C SER A 93 -20.30 21.58 18.74
N ALA A 94 -19.51 21.87 17.70
CA ALA A 94 -18.68 20.83 17.16
C ALA A 94 -17.64 20.56 18.26
N GLY A 95 -18.06 19.85 19.31
CA GLY A 95 -17.14 19.19 20.19
C GLY A 95 -16.23 18.41 19.26
N LEU A 96 -15.00 18.88 19.11
CA LEU A 96 -13.92 18.06 18.63
C LEU A 96 -14.00 16.83 19.52
N SER A 97 -14.61 15.76 19.01
CA SER A 97 -14.59 14.50 19.74
C SER A 97 -13.11 14.27 19.96
N ALA A 98 -12.69 14.21 21.23
CA ALA A 98 -11.29 14.00 21.58
C ALA A 98 -10.78 12.67 21.01
N GLN A 99 -11.66 11.91 20.37
CA GLN A 99 -11.41 10.63 19.79
C GLN A 99 -10.97 10.80 18.34
N SER A 100 -9.73 10.41 18.07
CA SER A 100 -9.17 10.39 16.71
C SER A 100 -10.04 9.52 15.78
N PHE A 101 -10.28 9.97 14.55
CA PHE A 101 -10.97 9.15 13.53
C PHE A 101 -10.25 7.81 13.30
N VAL A 102 -8.92 7.77 13.47
CA VAL A 102 -8.13 6.53 13.42
C VAL A 102 -8.56 5.57 14.53
N ALA A 103 -8.69 6.07 15.76
CA ALA A 103 -9.16 5.26 16.88
C ALA A 103 -10.59 4.71 16.63
N ALA A 104 -11.48 5.53 16.07
CA ALA A 104 -12.83 5.11 15.70
C ALA A 104 -12.82 4.04 14.59
N ALA A 105 -11.99 4.21 13.56
CA ALA A 105 -11.83 3.24 12.48
C ALA A 105 -11.29 1.89 12.99
N VAL A 106 -10.28 1.94 13.87
CA VAL A 106 -9.69 0.74 14.49
C VAL A 106 -10.67 0.07 15.45
N ALA A 107 -11.43 0.83 16.24
CA ALA A 107 -12.45 0.26 17.12
C ALA A 107 -13.52 -0.52 16.34
N LYS A 108 -13.84 -0.09 15.10
CA LYS A 108 -14.81 -0.76 14.23
C LYS A 108 -14.29 -2.07 13.66
N SER A 109 -13.07 -2.11 13.13
CA SER A 109 -12.54 -3.27 12.40
C SER A 109 -11.47 -4.04 13.15
N GLY A 110 -10.87 -3.46 14.18
CA GLY A 110 -9.80 -4.08 14.97
C GLY A 110 -10.18 -5.40 15.63
N PRO A 111 -11.41 -5.60 16.16
CA PRO A 111 -11.84 -6.89 16.69
C PRO A 111 -11.75 -8.04 15.68
N ALA A 112 -11.83 -7.75 14.39
CA ALA A 112 -11.73 -8.73 13.30
C ALA A 112 -10.30 -8.94 12.80
N VAL A 113 -9.30 -8.18 13.27
CA VAL A 113 -7.90 -8.32 12.87
C VAL A 113 -7.22 -9.36 13.74
N VAL A 114 -6.75 -10.41 13.12
CA VAL A 114 -6.21 -11.60 13.81
C VAL A 114 -4.73 -11.78 13.51
N THR A 115 -4.03 -12.49 14.41
CA THR A 115 -2.69 -13.01 14.19
C THR A 115 -2.79 -14.40 13.57
N LEU A 116 -1.95 -14.68 12.58
CA LEU A 116 -1.74 -16.02 12.05
C LEU A 116 -0.36 -16.50 12.45
N GLU A 117 -0.30 -17.54 13.27
CA GLU A 117 0.93 -18.25 13.61
C GLU A 117 0.98 -19.54 12.81
N THR A 118 2.03 -19.71 12.05
CA THR A 118 2.21 -20.87 11.16
C THR A 118 3.40 -21.70 11.60
N GLN A 119 3.29 -23.01 11.43
CA GLN A 119 4.37 -23.94 11.71
C GLN A 119 4.60 -24.79 10.47
N ARG A 120 5.86 -24.92 10.07
CA ARG A 120 6.32 -25.70 8.93
C ARG A 120 7.45 -26.62 9.36
N THR A 121 7.34 -27.89 9.06
CA THR A 121 8.41 -28.86 9.26
C THR A 121 9.27 -28.94 8.00
N VAL A 122 10.43 -28.32 8.00
CA VAL A 122 11.38 -28.38 6.87
C VAL A 122 12.25 -29.62 7.04
N ARG A 123 12.11 -30.58 6.13
CA ARG A 123 13.08 -31.65 5.94
C ARG A 123 14.06 -31.20 4.87
N THR A 124 15.30 -30.96 5.25
CA THR A 124 16.34 -30.49 4.34
C THR A 124 16.70 -31.55 3.31
N ALA A 125 16.06 -31.49 2.14
CA ALA A 125 16.64 -31.96 0.90
C ALA A 125 16.82 -30.67 0.07
N GLY A 126 18.04 -30.29 -0.21
CA GLY A 126 18.49 -29.01 -0.78
C GLY A 126 17.57 -28.37 -1.81
N GLY A 127 17.07 -27.20 -1.47
CA GLY A 127 16.33 -26.32 -2.37
C GLY A 127 15.28 -25.53 -1.61
N SER A 128 15.50 -24.25 -1.38
CA SER A 128 14.48 -23.33 -0.86
C SER A 128 13.48 -23.07 -1.99
N GLY A 129 12.24 -23.58 -1.86
CA GLY A 129 11.17 -23.39 -2.85
C GLY A 129 10.52 -22.01 -2.84
N LEU A 130 11.20 -20.99 -2.32
CA LEU A 130 10.73 -19.60 -2.36
C LEU A 130 11.23 -18.91 -3.65
N PRO A 131 10.42 -18.05 -4.27
CA PRO A 131 10.84 -17.27 -5.41
C PRO A 131 12.10 -16.46 -5.09
N ASP A 132 13.12 -16.54 -5.92
CA ASP A 132 14.43 -15.87 -5.72
C ASP A 132 14.34 -14.37 -5.41
N GLY A 133 13.32 -13.69 -5.93
CA GLY A 133 13.11 -12.26 -5.69
C GLY A 133 12.73 -11.91 -4.24
N LEU A 134 12.04 -12.81 -3.52
CA LEU A 134 11.70 -12.62 -2.12
C LEU A 134 12.84 -13.02 -1.18
N LEU A 135 13.68 -13.95 -1.61
CA LEU A 135 14.89 -14.39 -0.88
C LEU A 135 15.98 -13.32 -0.87
N MET A 136 15.98 -12.40 -1.82
CA MET A 136 16.97 -11.32 -1.91
C MET A 136 16.69 -10.15 -0.96
N ASP A 137 15.51 -10.09 -0.33
CA ASP A 137 15.22 -9.07 0.67
C ASP A 137 15.74 -9.51 2.05
N PRO A 138 16.79 -8.86 2.61
CA PRO A 138 17.33 -9.18 3.94
C PRO A 138 16.31 -9.05 5.06
N PHE A 139 15.30 -8.21 4.88
CA PHE A 139 14.21 -7.99 5.79
C PHE A 139 13.26 -9.19 5.83
N PHE A 140 12.90 -9.73 4.66
CA PHE A 140 12.07 -10.91 4.52
C PHE A 140 12.75 -12.16 5.09
N GLN A 141 14.05 -12.34 4.79
CA GLN A 141 14.85 -13.44 5.37
C GLN A 141 14.89 -13.39 6.89
N ARG A 142 15.03 -12.20 7.47
CA ARG A 142 15.11 -12.01 8.92
C ARG A 142 13.76 -12.26 9.61
N PHE A 143 12.66 -11.90 8.93
CA PHE A 143 11.29 -12.08 9.44
C PHE A 143 10.86 -13.55 9.46
N PHE A 144 11.16 -14.28 8.39
CA PHE A 144 10.85 -15.71 8.29
C PHE A 144 11.92 -16.61 8.93
N GLY A 145 12.91 -16.05 9.62
CA GLY A 145 13.97 -16.81 10.30
C GLY A 145 14.89 -17.59 9.35
N LEU A 146 14.94 -17.23 8.07
CA LEU A 146 15.74 -17.87 7.03
C LEU A 146 17.23 -17.49 7.23
N ARG A 147 17.84 -17.96 8.30
CA ARG A 147 19.31 -17.91 8.45
C ARG A 147 19.89 -19.17 7.82
N GLY A 148 20.64 -18.97 6.73
CA GLY A 148 21.41 -20.03 6.13
C GLY A 148 22.40 -20.60 7.15
N SER A 149 22.25 -21.87 7.48
CA SER A 149 23.32 -22.68 8.05
C SER A 149 22.97 -24.16 7.94
N ALA A 150 23.93 -24.91 7.50
CA ALA A 150 23.89 -26.33 7.22
C ALA A 150 23.77 -27.18 8.48
N ALA A 151 22.81 -28.11 8.48
CA ALA A 151 22.91 -29.49 8.99
C ALA A 151 21.56 -30.21 8.75
N PRO A 152 21.50 -31.48 8.36
CA PRO A 152 20.27 -32.18 8.08
C PRO A 152 19.58 -32.58 9.39
N ARG A 153 18.71 -31.73 9.88
CA ARG A 153 17.79 -32.02 10.99
C ARG A 153 16.41 -31.46 10.62
N ALA A 154 15.35 -32.22 10.89
CA ALA A 154 13.99 -31.71 10.78
C ALA A 154 13.90 -30.47 11.69
N ARG A 155 13.70 -29.29 11.09
CA ARG A 155 13.58 -28.01 11.80
C ARG A 155 12.14 -27.55 11.67
N VAL A 156 11.53 -27.18 12.79
CA VAL A 156 10.23 -26.51 12.78
C VAL A 156 10.49 -25.01 12.61
N GLU A 157 10.11 -24.50 11.46
CA GLU A 157 10.08 -23.06 11.18
C GLU A 157 8.73 -22.51 11.61
N ARG A 158 8.75 -21.34 12.26
CA ARG A 158 7.56 -20.60 12.68
C ARG A 158 7.47 -19.33 11.89
N GLY A 159 6.34 -19.12 11.21
CA GLY A 159 5.98 -17.88 10.55
C GLY A 159 4.90 -17.16 11.35
N GLN A 160 4.80 -15.86 11.14
CA GLN A 160 3.78 -15.02 11.74
C GLN A 160 3.34 -13.94 10.76
N GLY A 161 2.03 -13.66 10.75
CA GLY A 161 1.42 -12.60 9.95
C GLY A 161 0.11 -12.19 10.55
N SER A 162 -0.59 -11.30 9.87
CA SER A 162 -1.94 -10.88 10.22
C SER A 162 -2.97 -11.37 9.22
N GLY A 163 -4.24 -11.28 9.60
CA GLY A 163 -5.38 -11.53 8.74
C GLY A 163 -6.57 -10.70 9.18
N VAL A 164 -7.61 -10.69 8.37
CA VAL A 164 -8.87 -10.03 8.69
C VAL A 164 -10.04 -11.00 8.48
N ILE A 165 -10.89 -11.15 9.51
CA ILE A 165 -12.13 -11.91 9.42
C ILE A 165 -13.13 -11.05 8.62
N PHE A 166 -13.59 -11.56 7.47
CA PHE A 166 -14.47 -10.84 6.57
C PHE A 166 -15.88 -11.43 6.46
N ASP A 167 -16.11 -12.54 7.13
CA ASP A 167 -17.35 -13.31 7.10
C ASP A 167 -17.64 -13.88 8.49
N ASP A 168 -18.91 -13.84 8.92
CA ASP A 168 -19.37 -14.30 10.24
C ASP A 168 -19.21 -15.82 10.45
N GLN A 169 -19.01 -16.56 9.37
CA GLN A 169 -18.65 -17.98 9.40
C GLN A 169 -17.18 -18.21 9.78
N GLY A 170 -16.38 -17.16 9.96
CA GLY A 170 -14.97 -17.24 10.34
C GLY A 170 -14.03 -17.46 9.16
N LEU A 171 -14.31 -16.86 8.02
CA LEU A 171 -13.37 -16.79 6.92
C LEU A 171 -12.41 -15.61 7.14
N VAL A 172 -11.11 -15.90 7.14
CA VAL A 172 -10.02 -14.96 7.32
C VAL A 172 -9.31 -14.78 5.99
N LEU A 173 -9.18 -13.53 5.55
CA LEU A 173 -8.37 -13.15 4.40
C LEU A 173 -6.97 -12.76 4.87
N THR A 174 -5.95 -13.28 4.20
CA THR A 174 -4.54 -13.01 4.50
C THR A 174 -3.69 -13.13 3.23
N ASN A 175 -2.36 -12.96 3.35
CA ASN A 175 -1.45 -13.23 2.23
C ASN A 175 -1.12 -14.71 2.07
N ALA A 176 -0.91 -15.15 0.82
CA ALA A 176 -0.53 -16.50 0.51
C ALA A 176 0.80 -16.89 1.15
N HIS A 177 1.80 -15.98 1.08
CA HIS A 177 3.11 -16.21 1.65
C HIS A 177 3.12 -16.43 3.17
N VAL A 178 2.07 -15.97 3.90
CA VAL A 178 1.92 -16.20 5.34
C VAL A 178 1.59 -17.67 5.65
N VAL A 179 0.79 -18.33 4.78
CA VAL A 179 0.30 -19.68 4.99
C VAL A 179 0.91 -20.72 4.04
N GLU A 180 1.83 -20.30 3.18
CA GLU A 180 2.44 -21.17 2.18
C GLU A 180 3.26 -22.29 2.81
N ASN A 181 3.01 -23.52 2.37
CA ASN A 181 3.69 -24.73 2.85
C ASN A 181 3.61 -24.94 4.37
N THR A 182 2.53 -24.50 5.03
CA THR A 182 2.35 -24.67 6.47
C THR A 182 1.64 -25.98 6.80
N ASP A 183 2.12 -26.67 7.85
CA ASP A 183 1.48 -27.88 8.37
C ASP A 183 0.31 -27.52 9.30
N ARG A 184 0.42 -26.39 10.01
CA ARG A 184 -0.56 -25.93 11.01
C ARG A 184 -0.66 -24.42 11.02
N VAL A 185 -1.90 -23.93 11.10
CA VAL A 185 -2.21 -22.52 11.30
C VAL A 185 -2.95 -22.36 12.63
N MET A 186 -2.42 -21.54 13.53
CA MET A 186 -3.10 -21.09 14.74
C MET A 186 -3.47 -19.63 14.58
N VAL A 187 -4.69 -19.27 14.93
CA VAL A 187 -5.22 -17.92 14.79
C VAL A 187 -5.49 -17.34 16.17
N GLY A 188 -4.83 -16.23 16.49
CA GLY A 188 -5.02 -15.47 17.72
C GLY A 188 -5.95 -14.29 17.47
N LEU A 189 -7.00 -14.15 18.29
CA LEU A 189 -7.92 -13.03 18.26
C LEU A 189 -7.51 -11.98 19.29
N PRO A 190 -7.91 -10.70 19.09
CA PRO A 190 -7.62 -9.63 20.06
C PRO A 190 -8.22 -9.83 21.44
N ASP A 191 -9.27 -10.62 21.56
CA ASP A 191 -9.91 -10.99 22.84
C ASP A 191 -9.14 -12.08 23.62
N GLY A 192 -8.00 -12.55 23.10
CA GLY A 192 -7.14 -13.57 23.71
C GLY A 192 -7.49 -15.01 23.32
N ARG A 193 -8.59 -15.26 22.59
CA ARG A 193 -8.90 -16.59 22.06
C ARG A 193 -7.84 -17.02 21.04
N ARG A 194 -7.50 -18.32 21.07
CA ARG A 194 -6.62 -18.97 20.08
C ARG A 194 -7.34 -20.18 19.51
N VAL A 195 -7.50 -20.19 18.21
CA VAL A 195 -8.25 -21.23 17.49
C VAL A 195 -7.43 -21.80 16.35
N SER A 196 -7.69 -23.05 15.97
CA SER A 196 -7.09 -23.65 14.77
C SER A 196 -7.71 -23.04 13.53
N GLY A 197 -6.87 -22.77 12.53
CA GLY A 197 -7.29 -22.37 11.19
C GLY A 197 -6.99 -23.47 10.17
N GLN A 198 -7.84 -23.62 9.17
CA GLN A 198 -7.64 -24.49 8.02
C GLN A 198 -7.51 -23.63 6.77
N VAL A 199 -6.43 -23.79 6.01
CA VAL A 199 -6.27 -23.12 4.71
C VAL A 199 -7.31 -23.70 3.73
N VAL A 200 -8.25 -22.86 3.31
CA VAL A 200 -9.29 -23.22 2.33
C VAL A 200 -8.73 -23.18 0.91
N GLY A 201 -7.89 -22.20 0.65
CA GLY A 201 -7.21 -22.05 -0.62
C GLY A 201 -6.18 -20.93 -0.55
N GLN A 202 -5.22 -21.00 -1.45
CA GLN A 202 -4.18 -19.96 -1.60
C GLN A 202 -3.88 -19.72 -3.06
N ASP A 203 -3.46 -18.49 -3.35
CA ASP A 203 -3.09 -18.04 -4.67
C ASP A 203 -1.79 -17.23 -4.63
N SER A 204 -0.70 -17.84 -5.06
CA SER A 204 0.62 -17.21 -5.08
C SER A 204 0.75 -16.11 -6.14
N VAL A 205 -0.10 -16.12 -7.17
CA VAL A 205 -0.08 -15.10 -8.24
C VAL A 205 -0.55 -13.74 -7.71
N THR A 206 -1.62 -13.74 -6.90
CA THR A 206 -2.15 -12.52 -6.25
C THR A 206 -1.71 -12.36 -4.81
N ASP A 207 -0.93 -13.31 -4.27
CA ASP A 207 -0.48 -13.31 -2.88
C ASP A 207 -1.62 -13.28 -1.86
N LEU A 208 -2.72 -13.99 -2.13
CA LEU A 208 -3.90 -14.07 -1.26
C LEU A 208 -4.17 -15.50 -0.81
N ALA A 209 -4.68 -15.64 0.40
CA ALA A 209 -5.16 -16.90 0.94
C ALA A 209 -6.40 -16.70 1.81
N VAL A 210 -7.20 -17.73 1.91
CA VAL A 210 -8.35 -17.79 2.82
C VAL A 210 -8.13 -18.92 3.83
N VAL A 211 -8.30 -18.58 5.11
CA VAL A 211 -8.22 -19.49 6.23
C VAL A 211 -9.60 -19.57 6.90
N LYS A 212 -10.13 -20.76 7.13
CA LYS A 212 -11.36 -21.01 7.87
C LYS A 212 -11.03 -21.26 9.33
N LEU A 213 -11.62 -20.49 10.23
CA LEU A 213 -11.54 -20.74 11.68
C LEU A 213 -12.36 -21.97 12.06
N GLN A 214 -11.81 -22.77 12.96
CA GLN A 214 -12.52 -23.92 13.53
C GLN A 214 -13.25 -23.47 14.80
N GLY A 215 -14.52 -23.85 14.92
CA GLY A 215 -15.41 -23.49 16.03
C GLY A 215 -16.79 -23.10 15.52
N GLY A 216 -17.76 -23.05 16.43
CA GLY A 216 -19.18 -22.76 16.11
C GLY A 216 -19.64 -21.35 16.50
N ASP A 217 -18.72 -20.48 16.89
CA ASP A 217 -19.07 -19.13 17.38
C ASP A 217 -19.34 -18.15 16.22
N LEU A 218 -20.10 -17.10 16.51
CA LEU A 218 -20.15 -15.93 15.65
C LEU A 218 -18.82 -15.16 15.77
N TRP A 219 -18.22 -14.87 14.64
CA TRP A 219 -16.92 -14.22 14.58
C TRP A 219 -17.09 -12.71 14.34
N PRO A 220 -16.29 -11.85 15.00
CA PRO A 220 -16.28 -10.43 14.67
C PRO A 220 -15.82 -10.25 13.21
N THR A 221 -16.52 -9.42 12.44
CA THR A 221 -16.21 -9.19 11.03
C THR A 221 -15.83 -7.73 10.79
N ALA A 222 -14.89 -7.50 9.87
CA ALA A 222 -14.59 -6.18 9.37
C ALA A 222 -15.42 -5.87 8.12
N PRO A 223 -16.05 -4.68 8.04
CA PRO A 223 -16.78 -4.28 6.85
C PRO A 223 -15.81 -4.08 5.68
N LEU A 224 -16.13 -4.71 4.54
CA LEU A 224 -15.38 -4.54 3.31
C LEU A 224 -15.88 -3.30 2.55
N GLY A 225 -14.97 -2.36 2.29
CA GLY A 225 -15.22 -1.16 1.51
C GLY A 225 -15.19 -1.41 -0.02
N ASP A 226 -14.91 -0.35 -0.75
CA ASP A 226 -14.82 -0.35 -2.21
C ASP A 226 -13.52 0.32 -2.66
N SER A 227 -12.55 -0.49 -3.11
CA SER A 227 -11.24 0.01 -3.55
C SER A 227 -11.28 0.79 -4.86
N ASP A 228 -12.34 0.63 -5.68
CA ASP A 228 -12.47 1.36 -6.95
C ASP A 228 -12.90 2.82 -6.72
N ARG A 229 -13.36 3.16 -5.51
CA ARG A 229 -13.73 4.52 -5.10
C ARG A 229 -12.60 5.29 -4.44
N LEU A 230 -11.47 4.65 -4.16
CA LEU A 230 -10.31 5.31 -3.57
C LEU A 230 -9.72 6.38 -4.50
N ARG A 231 -9.17 7.41 -3.89
CA ARG A 231 -8.44 8.48 -4.57
C ARG A 231 -7.09 8.67 -3.93
N VAL A 232 -6.12 9.11 -4.70
CA VAL A 232 -4.83 9.55 -4.17
C VAL A 232 -5.08 10.70 -3.19
N GLY A 233 -4.49 10.60 -2.00
CA GLY A 233 -4.69 11.52 -0.89
C GLY A 233 -5.74 11.07 0.14
N ASP A 234 -6.54 10.04 -0.13
CA ASP A 234 -7.45 9.48 0.89
C ASP A 234 -6.64 8.86 2.04
N TRP A 235 -7.18 8.90 3.26
CA TRP A 235 -6.54 8.32 4.43
C TRP A 235 -6.40 6.81 4.31
N ALA A 236 -5.26 6.29 4.72
CA ALA A 236 -4.91 4.88 4.72
C ALA A 236 -4.42 4.48 6.13
N ILE A 237 -5.13 3.58 6.79
CA ILE A 237 -4.81 3.09 8.13
C ILE A 237 -4.45 1.62 8.00
N ALA A 238 -3.17 1.29 8.14
CA ALA A 238 -2.74 -0.09 8.12
C ALA A 238 -2.81 -0.69 9.53
N VAL A 239 -3.47 -1.84 9.64
CA VAL A 239 -3.66 -2.53 10.92
C VAL A 239 -3.11 -3.94 10.82
N GLY A 240 -2.47 -4.40 11.89
CA GLY A 240 -2.01 -5.76 12.05
C GLY A 240 -2.01 -6.15 13.52
N ASN A 241 -1.89 -7.43 13.78
CA ASN A 241 -1.82 -7.96 15.15
C ASN A 241 -0.63 -8.92 15.26
N PRO A 242 0.62 -8.40 15.24
CA PRO A 242 1.81 -9.23 15.16
C PRO A 242 2.03 -10.15 16.36
N PHE A 243 1.49 -9.81 17.53
CA PHE A 243 1.75 -10.57 18.76
C PHE A 243 0.49 -11.17 19.38
N GLY A 244 -0.68 -10.99 18.77
CA GLY A 244 -1.95 -11.56 19.22
C GLY A 244 -2.56 -10.92 20.46
N LEU A 245 -1.99 -9.82 20.94
CA LEU A 245 -2.43 -9.13 22.16
C LEU A 245 -3.04 -7.78 21.85
N GLU A 246 -2.39 -6.98 20.96
CA GLU A 246 -2.82 -5.64 20.61
C GLU A 246 -2.58 -5.34 19.14
N ASN A 247 -3.48 -4.57 18.55
CA ASN A 247 -3.36 -4.12 17.18
C ASN A 247 -2.24 -3.10 17.04
N THR A 248 -1.34 -3.32 16.09
CA THR A 248 -0.37 -2.32 15.63
C THR A 248 -1.04 -1.51 14.54
N VAL A 249 -1.06 -0.18 14.69
CA VAL A 249 -1.73 0.74 13.78
C VAL A 249 -0.75 1.75 13.23
N THR A 250 -0.75 1.94 11.93
CA THR A 250 0.01 3.01 11.26
C THR A 250 -0.92 3.81 10.35
N LEU A 251 -0.67 5.12 10.25
CA LEU A 251 -1.47 6.06 9.48
C LEU A 251 -0.63 6.66 8.36
N GLY A 252 -1.24 6.79 7.20
CA GLY A 252 -0.72 7.47 6.03
C GLY A 252 -1.83 7.82 5.06
N ILE A 253 -1.49 7.95 3.80
CA ILE A 253 -2.43 8.25 2.71
C ILE A 253 -2.26 7.25 1.57
N VAL A 254 -3.26 7.17 0.71
CA VAL A 254 -3.14 6.52 -0.59
C VAL A 254 -2.24 7.38 -1.48
N SER A 255 -1.06 6.87 -1.82
CA SER A 255 -0.06 7.57 -2.62
C SER A 255 -0.19 7.28 -4.12
N ASN A 256 -0.69 6.07 -4.48
CA ASN A 256 -0.95 5.66 -5.87
C ASN A 256 -1.92 4.47 -5.88
N LEU A 257 -2.72 4.31 -6.95
CA LEU A 257 -3.79 3.29 -7.03
C LEU A 257 -3.50 2.14 -7.99
N ASN A 258 -2.54 2.27 -8.90
CA ASN A 258 -2.31 1.28 -9.96
C ASN A 258 -0.80 1.00 -10.10
N ARG A 259 -0.16 0.68 -8.99
CA ARG A 259 1.27 0.34 -9.02
C ARG A 259 1.44 -1.13 -9.40
N ASN A 260 1.78 -1.37 -10.65
CA ASN A 260 2.02 -2.72 -11.13
C ASN A 260 3.28 -3.32 -10.49
N VAL A 261 3.18 -4.55 -9.96
CA VAL A 261 4.29 -5.24 -9.29
C VAL A 261 5.49 -5.51 -10.21
N SER A 262 5.28 -5.64 -11.53
CA SER A 262 6.38 -5.80 -12.47
C SER A 262 7.29 -4.57 -12.53
N GLN A 263 6.74 -3.36 -12.29
CA GLN A 263 7.52 -2.13 -12.17
C GLN A 263 8.37 -2.08 -10.90
N LEU A 264 8.05 -2.93 -9.92
CA LEU A 264 8.81 -3.10 -8.68
C LEU A 264 9.88 -4.20 -8.79
N GLY A 265 10.02 -4.82 -9.99
CA GLY A 265 10.97 -5.91 -10.23
C GLY A 265 10.49 -7.28 -9.73
N ILE A 266 9.23 -7.41 -9.34
CA ILE A 266 8.64 -8.67 -8.87
C ILE A 266 8.05 -9.41 -10.07
N GLN A 267 8.67 -10.53 -10.42
CA GLN A 267 8.20 -11.38 -11.52
C GLN A 267 7.21 -12.44 -11.04
N GLY A 268 6.37 -12.95 -11.95
CA GLY A 268 5.42 -14.03 -11.67
C GLY A 268 4.17 -13.64 -10.88
N LYS A 269 4.04 -12.38 -10.45
CA LYS A 269 2.83 -11.85 -9.80
C LYS A 269 2.05 -10.93 -10.73
N ARG A 270 0.72 -10.94 -10.60
CA ARG A 270 -0.21 -10.12 -11.38
C ARG A 270 -1.07 -9.29 -10.43
N LEU A 271 -0.50 -8.18 -9.99
CA LEU A 271 -1.14 -7.28 -9.04
C LEU A 271 -0.93 -5.82 -9.45
N ASP A 272 -2.01 -5.07 -9.45
CA ASP A 272 -1.98 -3.63 -9.38
C ASP A 272 -2.28 -3.27 -7.92
N LEU A 273 -1.29 -2.66 -7.27
CA LEU A 273 -1.32 -2.43 -5.83
C LEU A 273 -1.71 -1.00 -5.50
N ILE A 274 -2.38 -0.84 -4.37
CA ILE A 274 -2.51 0.44 -3.67
C ILE A 274 -1.15 0.73 -3.03
N GLN A 275 -0.54 1.87 -3.37
CA GLN A 275 0.65 2.36 -2.70
C GLN A 275 0.25 3.32 -1.59
N THR A 276 0.88 3.20 -0.43
CA THR A 276 0.67 4.06 0.74
C THR A 276 2.00 4.39 1.41
N ASP A 277 2.06 5.50 2.11
CA ASP A 277 3.14 5.87 3.02
C ASP A 277 2.84 5.48 4.49
N ALA A 278 1.66 4.90 4.77
CA ALA A 278 1.44 4.19 6.02
C ALA A 278 2.50 3.10 6.18
N ALA A 279 3.18 3.07 7.32
CA ALA A 279 4.27 2.14 7.53
C ALA A 279 3.77 0.69 7.53
N ILE A 280 4.14 -0.07 6.48
CA ILE A 280 3.94 -1.51 6.42
C ILE A 280 5.22 -2.16 6.94
N ASN A 281 5.08 -3.05 7.91
CA ASN A 281 6.19 -3.74 8.57
C ASN A 281 5.81 -5.21 8.80
N PRO A 282 6.79 -6.08 9.13
CA PRO A 282 6.47 -7.41 9.60
C PRO A 282 5.48 -7.35 10.75
N GLY A 283 4.39 -8.07 10.59
CA GLY A 283 3.32 -8.11 11.56
C GLY A 283 2.02 -7.48 11.08
N ASN A 284 2.02 -6.49 10.16
CA ASN A 284 0.78 -6.05 9.53
C ASN A 284 0.56 -6.65 8.12
N SER A 285 1.51 -7.40 7.56
CA SER A 285 1.31 -8.16 6.31
C SER A 285 0.16 -9.18 6.45
N GLY A 286 -0.76 -9.18 5.51
CA GLY A 286 -2.00 -9.95 5.53
C GLY A 286 -3.14 -9.28 6.32
N GLY A 287 -2.85 -8.29 7.14
CA GLY A 287 -3.84 -7.46 7.82
C GLY A 287 -4.48 -6.43 6.89
N PRO A 288 -5.57 -5.76 7.33
CA PRO A 288 -6.30 -4.81 6.51
C PRO A 288 -5.62 -3.46 6.39
N LEU A 289 -5.80 -2.83 5.22
CA LEU A 289 -5.70 -1.39 5.02
C LEU A 289 -7.11 -0.82 5.11
N LEU A 290 -7.36 0.08 6.07
CA LEU A 290 -8.67 0.69 6.30
C LEU A 290 -8.72 2.11 5.72
N ASN A 291 -9.92 2.53 5.34
CA ASN A 291 -10.23 3.94 5.07
C ASN A 291 -10.56 4.69 6.39
N SER A 292 -10.84 5.99 6.30
CA SER A 292 -11.14 6.86 7.45
C SER A 292 -12.40 6.48 8.23
N VAL A 293 -13.29 5.67 7.65
CA VAL A 293 -14.53 5.20 8.29
C VAL A 293 -14.43 3.74 8.77
N GLY A 294 -13.22 3.16 8.71
CA GLY A 294 -12.92 1.83 9.22
C GLY A 294 -13.37 0.68 8.31
N GLU A 295 -13.57 0.91 7.02
CA GLU A 295 -13.82 -0.17 6.06
C GLU A 295 -12.51 -0.66 5.46
N VAL A 296 -12.42 -1.96 5.21
CA VAL A 296 -11.25 -2.57 4.58
C VAL A 296 -11.23 -2.20 3.10
N VAL A 297 -10.20 -1.50 2.64
CA VAL A 297 -10.00 -1.08 1.25
C VAL A 297 -8.84 -1.81 0.59
N GLY A 298 -8.03 -2.54 1.37
CA GLY A 298 -6.94 -3.36 0.86
C GLY A 298 -6.42 -4.35 1.88
N ILE A 299 -5.56 -5.28 1.43
CA ILE A 299 -4.81 -6.23 2.25
C ILE A 299 -3.33 -5.87 2.15
N ASN A 300 -2.71 -5.51 3.27
CA ASN A 300 -1.30 -5.15 3.33
C ASN A 300 -0.43 -6.33 2.88
N THR A 301 0.57 -6.10 2.01
CA THR A 301 1.35 -7.21 1.49
C THR A 301 2.86 -6.96 1.46
N LEU A 302 3.31 -5.93 0.80
CA LEU A 302 4.73 -5.73 0.51
C LEU A 302 5.26 -4.40 1.05
N VAL A 303 6.55 -4.41 1.35
CA VAL A 303 7.36 -3.20 1.59
C VAL A 303 8.51 -3.20 0.61
N ARG A 304 8.84 -2.06 0.05
CA ARG A 304 10.04 -1.91 -0.76
C ARG A 304 11.23 -1.62 0.13
N SER A 305 12.25 -2.48 0.06
CA SER A 305 13.57 -2.23 0.67
C SER A 305 14.49 -1.50 -0.32
N GLY A 306 15.40 -0.67 0.19
CA GLY A 306 16.37 0.07 -0.63
C GLY A 306 15.88 1.46 -1.08
N PRO A 307 16.32 1.99 -2.23
CA PRO A 307 15.91 3.30 -2.72
C PRO A 307 14.40 3.40 -2.87
N GLY A 308 13.76 4.30 -2.11
CA GLY A 308 12.30 4.39 -1.95
C GLY A 308 11.76 3.56 -0.79
N ALA A 309 12.60 3.17 0.20
CA ALA A 309 12.17 2.61 1.48
C ALA A 309 11.12 3.52 2.15
N GLY A 310 10.12 2.90 2.82
CA GLY A 310 8.98 3.63 3.40
C GLY A 310 7.73 3.62 2.52
N LEU A 311 7.77 2.96 1.35
CA LEU A 311 6.57 2.74 0.54
C LEU A 311 5.95 1.39 0.91
N GLY A 312 4.72 1.44 1.42
CA GLY A 312 3.88 0.28 1.67
C GLY A 312 2.98 -0.02 0.47
N PHE A 313 2.57 -1.27 0.35
CA PHE A 313 1.67 -1.73 -0.71
C PHE A 313 0.58 -2.63 -0.15
N ALA A 314 -0.63 -2.48 -0.69
CA ALA A 314 -1.77 -3.32 -0.35
C ALA A 314 -2.50 -3.80 -1.60
N ILE A 315 -3.04 -5.02 -1.54
CA ILE A 315 -3.88 -5.61 -2.59
C ILE A 315 -5.27 -4.99 -2.48
N PRO A 316 -5.83 -4.41 -3.56
CA PRO A 316 -7.16 -3.80 -3.53
C PRO A 316 -8.24 -4.79 -3.07
N ILE A 317 -9.16 -4.32 -2.20
CA ILE A 317 -10.16 -5.22 -1.59
C ILE A 317 -11.14 -5.80 -2.61
N ASN A 318 -11.50 -5.10 -3.68
CA ASN A 318 -12.38 -5.63 -4.70
C ASN A 318 -11.73 -6.83 -5.42
N ARG A 319 -10.40 -6.75 -5.67
CA ARG A 319 -9.63 -7.88 -6.19
C ARG A 319 -9.57 -9.02 -5.17
N ALA A 320 -9.26 -8.70 -3.92
CA ALA A 320 -9.16 -9.68 -2.85
C ALA A 320 -10.50 -10.43 -2.63
N ARG A 321 -11.64 -9.74 -2.69
CA ARG A 321 -12.98 -10.32 -2.61
C ARG A 321 -13.25 -11.32 -3.73
N THR A 322 -12.89 -10.97 -4.97
CA THR A 322 -13.05 -11.86 -6.13
C THR A 322 -12.23 -13.14 -5.99
N ILE A 323 -10.97 -13.00 -5.61
CA ILE A 323 -10.07 -14.14 -5.40
C ILE A 323 -10.54 -14.98 -4.20
N ALA A 324 -10.89 -14.36 -3.07
CA ALA A 324 -11.40 -15.07 -1.91
C ALA A 324 -12.63 -15.93 -2.23
N SER A 325 -13.58 -15.37 -3.01
CA SER A 325 -14.74 -16.14 -3.48
C SER A 325 -14.35 -17.38 -4.29
N GLN A 326 -13.35 -17.26 -5.18
CA GLN A 326 -12.87 -18.41 -5.96
C GLN A 326 -12.17 -19.43 -5.07
N LEU A 327 -11.33 -18.97 -4.11
CA LEU A 327 -10.64 -19.84 -3.16
C LEU A 327 -11.63 -20.63 -2.29
N VAL A 328 -12.69 -19.97 -1.81
CA VAL A 328 -13.74 -20.63 -1.00
C VAL A 328 -14.54 -21.65 -1.80
N ASN A 329 -14.95 -21.29 -3.03
CA ASN A 329 -15.84 -22.12 -3.82
C ASN A 329 -15.13 -23.23 -4.60
N GLN A 330 -13.86 -23.01 -4.99
CA GLN A 330 -13.12 -23.88 -5.92
C GLN A 330 -11.77 -24.36 -5.36
N GLY A 331 -11.33 -23.85 -4.21
CA GLY A 331 -10.02 -24.12 -3.61
C GLY A 331 -8.85 -23.50 -4.37
N ARG A 332 -9.09 -22.80 -5.47
CA ARG A 332 -8.08 -22.20 -6.34
C ARG A 332 -8.61 -20.93 -7.03
N ALA A 333 -7.71 -20.02 -7.36
CA ALA A 333 -8.02 -18.85 -8.18
C ALA A 333 -7.72 -19.15 -9.67
N SER A 334 -8.46 -18.50 -10.55
CA SER A 334 -8.28 -18.57 -12.00
C SER A 334 -7.62 -17.31 -12.52
N HIS A 335 -6.62 -17.49 -13.40
CA HIS A 335 -5.85 -16.40 -14.00
C HIS A 335 -5.89 -16.47 -15.53
N PRO A 336 -6.96 -15.91 -16.16
CA PRO A 336 -7.06 -15.88 -17.60
C PRO A 336 -5.89 -15.12 -18.25
N MET A 337 -5.27 -15.72 -19.26
CA MET A 337 -4.17 -15.10 -19.99
C MET A 337 -4.35 -15.23 -21.49
N VAL A 338 -3.89 -14.21 -22.22
CA VAL A 338 -3.84 -14.22 -23.69
C VAL A 338 -2.42 -14.34 -24.25
N GLY A 339 -1.40 -14.39 -23.38
CA GLY A 339 -0.01 -14.58 -23.77
C GLY A 339 0.58 -13.36 -24.50
N ILE A 340 0.34 -12.16 -24.03
CA ILE A 340 0.92 -10.91 -24.54
C ILE A 340 1.60 -10.13 -23.44
N GLY A 341 2.72 -9.48 -23.76
CA GLY A 341 3.33 -8.47 -22.90
C GLY A 341 2.89 -7.07 -23.33
N LEU A 342 2.49 -6.28 -22.36
CA LEU A 342 1.94 -4.94 -22.58
C LEU A 342 2.84 -3.86 -21.98
N SER A 343 2.85 -2.68 -22.59
CA SER A 343 3.43 -1.48 -22.01
C SER A 343 2.52 -0.27 -22.19
N THR A 344 2.68 0.70 -21.31
CA THR A 344 2.04 2.01 -21.44
C THR A 344 2.59 2.70 -22.69
N ILE A 345 1.72 3.43 -23.40
CA ILE A 345 2.12 4.29 -24.50
C ILE A 345 2.95 5.41 -23.88
N PRO A 346 4.22 5.62 -24.32
CA PRO A 346 4.98 6.79 -23.89
C PRO A 346 4.18 8.05 -24.21
N ALA A 347 4.18 9.02 -23.28
CA ALA A 347 3.53 10.29 -23.52
C ALA A 347 4.00 10.86 -24.87
N SER A 348 3.09 10.97 -25.81
CA SER A 348 3.38 11.56 -27.12
C SER A 348 3.82 13.00 -26.93
N LYS A 349 4.77 13.48 -27.77
CA LYS A 349 5.07 14.91 -27.88
C LYS A 349 3.76 15.68 -28.05
N PRO A 350 3.64 16.91 -27.55
CA PRO A 350 2.44 17.73 -27.74
C PRO A 350 2.05 17.75 -29.24
N GLY A 351 0.84 17.27 -29.56
CA GLY A 351 0.35 17.14 -30.94
C GLY A 351 0.34 15.72 -31.54
N GLY A 352 0.82 14.70 -30.81
CA GLY A 352 0.76 13.30 -31.27
C GLY A 352 -0.63 12.69 -31.14
N THR A 353 -1.13 12.05 -32.21
CA THR A 353 -2.49 11.47 -32.35
C THR A 353 -2.57 10.01 -31.88
N VAL A 354 -1.69 9.55 -30.99
CA VAL A 354 -1.75 8.17 -30.49
C VAL A 354 -2.85 8.09 -29.42
N PRO A 355 -3.93 7.31 -29.65
CA PRO A 355 -5.02 7.19 -28.69
C PRO A 355 -4.50 6.54 -27.39
N PRO A 356 -5.14 6.83 -26.25
CA PRO A 356 -4.87 6.11 -25.02
C PRO A 356 -5.09 4.61 -25.22
N GLY A 357 -4.27 3.76 -24.58
CA GLY A 357 -4.36 2.32 -24.74
C GLY A 357 -3.13 1.60 -24.21
N ALA A 358 -2.99 0.33 -24.55
CA ALA A 358 -1.85 -0.51 -24.20
C ALA A 358 -1.14 -1.04 -25.45
N VAL A 359 0.17 -0.83 -25.53
CA VAL A 359 0.99 -1.34 -26.66
C VAL A 359 1.40 -2.78 -26.40
N VAL A 360 1.18 -3.66 -27.35
CA VAL A 360 1.68 -5.03 -27.38
C VAL A 360 3.20 -4.99 -27.65
N ARG A 361 4.01 -5.43 -26.67
CA ARG A 361 5.48 -5.49 -26.77
C ARG A 361 6.01 -6.87 -27.07
N SER A 362 5.29 -7.88 -26.66
CA SER A 362 5.61 -9.27 -26.98
C SER A 362 4.34 -10.08 -27.19
N VAL A 363 4.43 -11.10 -28.00
CA VAL A 363 3.37 -12.07 -28.24
C VAL A 363 3.99 -13.44 -28.07
N MET A 364 3.43 -14.23 -27.14
CA MET A 364 3.93 -15.59 -26.86
C MET A 364 3.64 -16.49 -28.06
N PRO A 365 4.64 -17.17 -28.66
CA PRO A 365 4.43 -18.11 -29.75
C PRO A 365 3.46 -19.22 -29.32
N GLY A 366 2.46 -19.51 -30.17
CA GLY A 366 1.44 -20.53 -29.88
C GLY A 366 0.44 -20.15 -28.77
N GLY A 367 0.59 -18.99 -28.14
CA GLY A 367 -0.37 -18.48 -27.14
C GLY A 367 -1.66 -17.94 -27.80
N PRO A 368 -2.73 -17.74 -26.99
CA PRO A 368 -4.04 -17.28 -27.51
C PRO A 368 -3.96 -16.01 -28.34
N GLY A 369 -3.13 -15.04 -27.93
CA GLY A 369 -2.93 -13.80 -28.65
C GLY A 369 -2.27 -14.01 -30.03
N ALA A 370 -1.27 -14.88 -30.12
CA ALA A 370 -0.64 -15.25 -31.38
C ALA A 370 -1.63 -15.94 -32.32
N LEU A 371 -2.37 -16.92 -31.80
CA LEU A 371 -3.40 -17.65 -32.57
C LEU A 371 -4.51 -16.72 -33.07
N ALA A 372 -4.83 -15.67 -32.32
CA ALA A 372 -5.80 -14.66 -32.71
C ALA A 372 -5.25 -13.60 -33.69
N GLY A 373 -3.93 -13.64 -33.99
CA GLY A 373 -3.30 -12.69 -34.89
C GLY A 373 -2.91 -11.35 -34.30
N LEU A 374 -2.75 -11.27 -32.97
CA LEU A 374 -2.14 -10.11 -32.32
C LEU A 374 -0.65 -9.99 -32.73
N GLN A 375 -0.19 -8.77 -32.94
CA GLN A 375 1.15 -8.47 -33.38
C GLN A 375 1.86 -7.48 -32.45
N ILE A 376 3.17 -7.52 -32.43
CA ILE A 376 3.99 -6.51 -31.75
C ILE A 376 3.68 -5.14 -32.35
N ASN A 377 3.57 -4.11 -31.52
CA ASN A 377 3.18 -2.74 -31.81
C ASN A 377 1.69 -2.54 -32.08
N ASP A 378 0.81 -3.54 -31.97
CA ASP A 378 -0.63 -3.29 -31.84
C ASP A 378 -0.90 -2.42 -30.62
N VAL A 379 -1.81 -1.47 -30.74
CA VAL A 379 -2.32 -0.68 -29.63
C VAL A 379 -3.72 -1.15 -29.29
N ILE A 380 -3.90 -1.78 -28.13
CA ILE A 380 -5.22 -2.18 -27.64
C ILE A 380 -5.91 -0.93 -27.11
N VAL A 381 -7.04 -0.55 -27.70
CA VAL A 381 -7.80 0.67 -27.38
C VAL A 381 -9.14 0.36 -26.71
N SER A 382 -9.69 -0.85 -26.88
CA SER A 382 -10.84 -1.32 -26.11
C SER A 382 -10.83 -2.84 -25.93
N VAL A 383 -11.50 -3.31 -24.88
CA VAL A 383 -11.71 -4.73 -24.56
C VAL A 383 -13.19 -4.93 -24.28
N ALA A 384 -13.82 -5.90 -24.97
CA ALA A 384 -15.26 -6.15 -24.89
C ALA A 384 -16.12 -4.87 -25.07
N GLY A 385 -15.71 -3.99 -25.97
CA GLY A 385 -16.37 -2.72 -26.26
C GLY A 385 -16.09 -1.61 -25.23
N GLN A 386 -15.39 -1.88 -24.12
CA GLN A 386 -15.03 -0.88 -23.13
C GLN A 386 -13.67 -0.26 -23.47
N PRO A 387 -13.55 1.08 -23.55
CA PRO A 387 -12.28 1.74 -23.79
C PRO A 387 -11.27 1.41 -22.69
N VAL A 388 -10.00 1.22 -23.07
CA VAL A 388 -8.88 1.01 -22.16
C VAL A 388 -7.78 2.03 -22.41
N ARG A 389 -7.15 2.52 -21.34
CA ARG A 389 -6.19 3.61 -21.37
C ARG A 389 -4.76 3.17 -21.06
N ASN A 390 -4.60 2.00 -20.45
CA ASN A 390 -3.33 1.49 -19.98
C ASN A 390 -3.32 -0.04 -19.88
N PRO A 391 -2.16 -0.69 -19.70
CA PRO A 391 -2.04 -2.14 -19.55
C PRO A 391 -2.87 -2.75 -18.43
N ALA A 392 -2.99 -2.06 -17.28
CA ALA A 392 -3.73 -2.56 -16.13
C ALA A 392 -5.21 -2.76 -16.43
N GLU A 393 -5.83 -1.80 -17.15
CA GLU A 393 -7.22 -1.89 -17.57
C GLU A 393 -7.45 -3.06 -18.54
N VAL A 394 -6.49 -3.33 -19.45
CA VAL A 394 -6.54 -4.50 -20.35
C VAL A 394 -6.48 -5.81 -19.55
N VAL A 395 -5.54 -5.92 -18.61
CA VAL A 395 -5.38 -7.09 -17.74
C VAL A 395 -6.65 -7.34 -16.93
N THR A 396 -7.19 -6.29 -16.31
CA THR A 396 -8.44 -6.37 -15.53
C THR A 396 -9.61 -6.86 -16.39
N ALA A 397 -9.73 -6.37 -17.63
CA ALA A 397 -10.79 -6.79 -18.54
C ALA A 397 -10.63 -8.26 -18.98
N ILE A 398 -9.39 -8.73 -19.20
CA ILE A 398 -9.09 -10.14 -19.47
C ILE A 398 -9.47 -11.01 -18.27
N ASP A 399 -9.10 -10.61 -17.06
CA ASP A 399 -9.44 -11.33 -15.83
C ASP A 399 -10.95 -11.47 -15.63
N ARG A 400 -11.71 -10.41 -15.93
CA ARG A 400 -13.20 -10.43 -15.86
C ARG A 400 -13.84 -11.32 -16.90
N SER A 401 -13.22 -11.50 -18.06
CA SER A 401 -13.80 -12.32 -19.15
C SER A 401 -13.83 -13.81 -18.84
N GLY A 402 -12.95 -14.28 -17.97
CA GLY A 402 -12.81 -15.68 -17.63
C GLY A 402 -12.05 -16.50 -18.68
N VAL A 403 -11.69 -17.74 -18.28
CA VAL A 403 -10.98 -18.69 -19.14
C VAL A 403 -11.91 -19.27 -20.19
N GLY A 404 -11.46 -19.41 -21.45
CA GLY A 404 -12.16 -20.02 -22.56
C GLY A 404 -13.24 -19.17 -23.21
N GLN A 405 -13.63 -18.05 -22.62
CA GLN A 405 -14.65 -17.18 -23.19
C GLN A 405 -14.08 -16.31 -24.31
N PRO A 406 -14.83 -16.13 -25.43
CA PRO A 406 -14.37 -15.27 -26.50
C PRO A 406 -14.36 -13.82 -26.03
N LEU A 407 -13.22 -13.14 -26.19
CA LEU A 407 -13.00 -11.76 -25.81
C LEU A 407 -12.57 -10.95 -27.02
N VAL A 408 -13.36 -9.94 -27.38
CA VAL A 408 -13.05 -9.05 -28.49
C VAL A 408 -12.15 -7.91 -28.02
N LEU A 409 -10.96 -7.82 -28.59
CA LEU A 409 -10.03 -6.71 -28.44
C LEU A 409 -10.13 -5.82 -29.66
N SER A 410 -10.25 -4.52 -29.47
CA SER A 410 -10.11 -3.56 -30.56
C SER A 410 -8.69 -3.05 -30.58
N VAL A 411 -7.96 -3.34 -31.63
CA VAL A 411 -6.54 -2.95 -31.76
C VAL A 411 -6.37 -1.93 -32.88
N GLN A 412 -5.52 -0.95 -32.66
CA GLN A 412 -5.04 -0.04 -33.69
C GLN A 412 -3.71 -0.57 -34.26
N ARG A 413 -3.71 -0.89 -35.54
CA ARG A 413 -2.57 -1.37 -36.31
C ARG A 413 -2.39 -0.51 -37.54
N GLN A 414 -1.24 0.13 -37.70
CA GLN A 414 -0.92 1.00 -38.86
C GLN A 414 -2.04 2.03 -39.17
N GLY A 415 -2.60 2.67 -38.14
CA GLY A 415 -3.65 3.67 -38.28
C GLY A 415 -5.07 3.11 -38.49
N ARG A 416 -5.24 1.79 -38.64
CA ARG A 416 -6.54 1.14 -38.80
C ARG A 416 -6.95 0.45 -37.49
N GLN A 417 -8.25 0.55 -37.18
CA GLN A 417 -8.81 -0.17 -36.03
C GLN A 417 -9.35 -1.53 -36.51
N LEU A 418 -8.95 -2.61 -35.85
CA LEU A 418 -9.26 -3.98 -36.20
C LEU A 418 -9.80 -4.71 -34.97
N PRO A 419 -10.89 -5.48 -35.09
CA PRO A 419 -11.36 -6.37 -34.04
C PRO A 419 -10.51 -7.65 -34.06
N VAL A 420 -10.01 -8.08 -32.91
CA VAL A 420 -9.28 -9.35 -32.73
C VAL A 420 -9.96 -10.12 -31.61
N THR A 421 -10.48 -11.30 -31.93
CA THR A 421 -11.13 -12.16 -30.93
C THR A 421 -10.11 -13.15 -30.37
N VAL A 422 -9.87 -13.06 -29.05
CA VAL A 422 -8.99 -13.98 -28.33
C VAL A 422 -9.82 -14.87 -27.39
N ARG A 423 -9.31 -16.05 -27.07
CA ARG A 423 -9.87 -16.92 -26.03
C ARG A 423 -8.82 -17.09 -24.93
N PRO A 424 -8.95 -16.41 -23.79
CA PRO A 424 -8.00 -16.54 -22.70
C PRO A 424 -7.92 -17.99 -22.21
N VAL A 425 -6.71 -18.43 -21.86
CA VAL A 425 -6.48 -19.74 -21.24
C VAL A 425 -5.97 -19.54 -19.82
N GLU A 426 -6.03 -20.58 -18.98
CA GLU A 426 -5.45 -20.54 -17.66
C GLU A 426 -3.93 -20.28 -17.73
N MET A 427 -3.40 -19.45 -16.85
CA MET A 427 -1.98 -19.10 -16.82
C MET A 427 -1.08 -20.34 -16.73
N SER A 428 -1.48 -21.34 -15.96
CA SER A 428 -0.76 -22.63 -15.83
C SER A 428 -0.70 -23.45 -17.11
N ALA A 429 -1.60 -23.20 -18.07
CA ALA A 429 -1.61 -23.86 -19.38
C ALA A 429 -0.58 -23.25 -20.36
N LEU A 430 -0.11 -22.04 -20.07
CA LEU A 430 0.93 -21.39 -20.86
C LEU A 430 2.29 -21.78 -20.31
N LYS A 431 3.05 -22.57 -21.07
CA LYS A 431 4.46 -22.83 -20.77
C LYS A 431 5.21 -21.52 -20.97
N MET A 432 5.43 -20.77 -19.90
CA MET A 432 6.31 -19.60 -19.95
C MET A 432 7.75 -20.08 -20.10
N PRO A 433 8.52 -19.50 -21.04
CA PRO A 433 9.91 -19.88 -21.28
C PRO A 433 10.81 -19.55 -20.09
#